data_80e2affd8b0c2ab7bb667ace91ba1415
#
_entry.id   80e2affd8b0c2ab7bb667ace91ba1415
#
_cell.length_a   1.000
_cell.length_b   1.000
_cell.length_c   1.000
_cell.angle_alpha   90.00
_cell.angle_beta   90.00
_cell.angle_gamma   90.00
#
_symmetry.space_group_name_H-M   'P 1'
#
loop_
_entity.id
_entity.type
_entity.pdbx_description
1 polymer ?
#
loop_
_entity_poly.entity_id
_entity_poly.type
_entity_poly.pdbx_seq_one_letter_code
_entity_poly.pdbx_strand_id
1 'polypeptide(L)'
;MEPRATAARELLLGALEDLSQEQLKRFRHKLRDERVDGRSIPWGRLEGADTLDLMELLVHFYGPERALDVAQKTLKRADVRDVAAQLKERRLQSECQVGLRLGPP
;
A
#
# COMPACT_ATOMS: atom_id res chain seq x y z
N MET A 1 -19.72 2.88 -6.05
CA MET A 1 -18.33 3.19 -5.76
C MET A 1 -18.05 3.05 -4.27
N GLU A 2 -17.01 2.36 -3.94
CA GLU A 2 -16.72 2.10 -2.53
C GLU A 2 -15.77 3.13 -1.96
N PRO A 3 -16.16 3.80 -0.88
CA PRO A 3 -15.27 4.76 -0.22
C PRO A 3 -13.96 4.13 0.26
N ARG A 4 -14.02 2.86 0.67
CA ARG A 4 -12.82 2.16 1.14
C ARG A 4 -11.80 1.99 0.05
N ALA A 5 -12.25 1.65 -1.16
CA ALA A 5 -11.34 1.48 -2.27
C ALA A 5 -10.66 2.78 -2.63
N THR A 6 -11.42 3.88 -2.63
CA THR A 6 -10.87 5.21 -2.91
C THR A 6 -9.85 5.60 -1.85
N ALA A 7 -10.19 5.42 -0.58
CA ALA A 7 -9.29 5.76 0.50
C ALA A 7 -7.99 4.94 0.44
N ALA A 8 -8.13 3.65 0.16
CA ALA A 8 -6.97 2.77 0.05
C ALA A 8 -6.05 3.20 -1.09
N ARG A 9 -6.62 3.55 -2.22
CA ARG A 9 -5.85 4.01 -3.37
C ARG A 9 -5.08 5.28 -3.06
N GLU A 10 -5.73 6.23 -2.39
CA GLU A 10 -5.09 7.48 -2.02
C GLU A 10 -3.95 7.25 -1.02
N LEU A 11 -4.18 6.40 -0.04
CA LEU A 11 -3.16 6.08 0.95
C LEU A 11 -1.95 5.40 0.31
N LEU A 12 -2.21 4.45 -0.56
CA LEU A 12 -1.15 3.74 -1.26
C LEU A 12 -0.35 4.67 -2.15
N LEU A 13 -1.04 5.49 -2.91
CA LEU A 13 -0.37 6.41 -3.83
C LEU A 13 0.48 7.40 -3.07
N GLY A 14 -0.05 7.95 -1.98
CA GLY A 14 0.71 8.88 -1.14
C GLY A 14 1.96 8.25 -0.58
N ALA A 15 1.86 7.01 -0.11
CA ALA A 15 3.01 6.30 0.43
C ALA A 15 4.06 6.04 -0.65
N LEU A 16 3.60 5.60 -1.82
CA LEU A 16 4.51 5.30 -2.91
C LEU A 16 5.20 6.55 -3.44
N GLU A 17 4.49 7.66 -3.47
CA GLU A 17 5.06 8.92 -3.94
C GLU A 17 6.11 9.48 -2.99
N ASP A 18 6.09 9.07 -1.73
CA ASP A 18 7.09 9.47 -0.76
C ASP A 18 8.41 8.72 -0.93
N LEU A 19 8.43 7.69 -1.77
CA LEU A 19 9.62 6.88 -1.96
C LEU A 19 10.56 7.52 -2.98
N SER A 20 11.87 7.45 -2.69
CA SER A 20 12.86 7.82 -3.69
C SER A 20 12.87 6.74 -4.77
N GLN A 21 13.53 7.01 -5.89
CA GLN A 21 13.59 6.01 -6.96
C GLN A 21 14.25 4.72 -6.49
N GLU A 22 15.28 4.83 -5.69
CA GLU A 22 15.97 3.67 -5.15
C GLU A 22 15.06 2.89 -4.21
N GLN A 23 14.35 3.59 -3.33
CA GLN A 23 13.41 2.95 -2.42
C GLN A 23 12.28 2.28 -3.18
N LEU A 24 11.80 2.93 -4.22
CA LEU A 24 10.74 2.38 -5.05
C LEU A 24 11.21 1.12 -5.75
N LYS A 25 12.45 1.11 -6.19
CA LYS A 25 13.06 -0.07 -6.82
C LYS A 25 13.11 -1.23 -5.82
N ARG A 26 13.55 -0.96 -4.60
CA ARG A 26 13.58 -1.97 -3.55
C ARG A 26 12.19 -2.49 -3.23
N PHE A 27 11.23 -1.58 -3.19
CA PHE A 27 9.85 -1.93 -2.95
C PHE A 27 9.35 -2.91 -4.01
N ARG A 28 9.62 -2.64 -5.27
CA ARG A 28 9.19 -3.53 -6.34
C ARG A 28 9.84 -4.91 -6.22
N HIS A 29 11.11 -4.95 -5.89
CA HIS A 29 11.82 -6.22 -5.72
C HIS A 29 11.26 -7.04 -4.57
N LYS A 30 10.95 -6.38 -3.46
CA LYS A 30 10.38 -7.09 -2.31
C LYS A 30 8.93 -7.49 -2.58
N LEU A 31 8.19 -6.65 -3.28
CA LEU A 31 6.81 -6.93 -3.59
C LEU A 31 6.66 -8.19 -4.45
N ARG A 32 7.60 -8.42 -5.33
CA ARG A 32 7.62 -9.62 -6.15
C ARG A 32 7.61 -10.90 -5.33
N ASP A 33 8.20 -10.85 -4.15
CA ASP A 33 8.30 -12.01 -3.27
C ASP A 33 7.10 -12.17 -2.34
N GLU A 34 6.22 -11.17 -2.31
CA GLU A 34 5.05 -11.24 -1.45
C GLU A 34 3.96 -12.09 -2.08
N ARG A 35 3.43 -13.01 -1.29
CA ARG A 35 2.31 -13.84 -1.71
C ARG A 35 1.21 -13.78 -0.66
N VAL A 36 0.00 -13.55 -1.12
CA VAL A 36 -1.17 -13.52 -0.26
C VAL A 36 -2.22 -14.42 -0.88
N ASP A 37 -2.60 -15.47 -0.18
CA ASP A 37 -3.58 -16.45 -0.67
C ASP A 37 -3.15 -17.06 -2.01
N GLY A 38 -1.86 -17.28 -2.19
CA GLY A 38 -1.32 -17.82 -3.43
C GLY A 38 -1.22 -16.83 -4.57
N ARG A 39 -1.54 -15.57 -4.32
CA ARG A 39 -1.47 -14.53 -5.33
C ARG A 39 -0.20 -13.71 -5.16
N SER A 40 0.43 -13.43 -6.27
CA SER A 40 1.59 -12.55 -6.29
C SER A 40 1.57 -11.78 -7.61
N ILE A 41 2.18 -10.61 -7.61
CA ILE A 41 2.24 -9.79 -8.82
C ILE A 41 3.45 -10.24 -9.63
N PRO A 42 3.26 -10.61 -10.91
CA PRO A 42 4.38 -11.03 -11.74
C PRO A 42 5.40 -9.92 -11.93
N TRP A 43 6.68 -10.29 -11.96
CA TRP A 43 7.74 -9.31 -12.15
C TRP A 43 7.58 -8.51 -13.44
N GLY A 44 7.07 -9.13 -14.50
CA GLY A 44 6.85 -8.44 -15.74
C GLY A 44 5.89 -7.26 -15.61
N ARG A 45 5.01 -7.31 -14.63
CA ARG A 45 4.11 -6.20 -14.35
C ARG A 45 4.74 -5.17 -13.43
N LEU A 46 5.61 -5.62 -12.54
CA LEU A 46 6.27 -4.72 -11.59
C LEU A 46 7.40 -3.94 -12.23
N GLU A 47 8.12 -4.57 -13.14
CA GLU A 47 9.25 -3.95 -13.79
C GLU A 47 8.79 -2.73 -14.58
N GLY A 48 9.39 -1.59 -14.27
CA GLY A 48 9.03 -0.36 -14.94
C GLY A 48 7.74 0.29 -14.47
N ALA A 49 7.04 -0.31 -13.51
CA ALA A 49 5.83 0.29 -12.97
C ALA A 49 6.16 1.52 -12.13
N ASP A 50 5.44 2.60 -12.36
CA ASP A 50 5.59 3.79 -11.54
C ASP A 50 4.66 3.71 -10.32
N THR A 51 4.56 4.80 -9.57
CA THR A 51 3.76 4.80 -8.35
C THR A 51 2.29 4.52 -8.62
N LEU A 52 1.75 5.12 -9.66
CA LEU A 52 0.36 4.91 -10.01
C LEU A 52 0.11 3.48 -10.46
N ASP A 53 1.00 2.96 -11.30
CA ASP A 53 0.88 1.58 -11.77
C ASP A 53 0.97 0.60 -10.60
N LEU A 54 1.88 0.85 -9.68
CA LEU A 54 2.02 -0.02 -8.50
C LEU A 54 0.77 0.00 -7.64
N MET A 55 0.21 1.17 -7.42
CA MET A 55 -1.02 1.30 -6.66
C MET A 55 -2.14 0.49 -7.31
N GLU A 56 -2.31 0.64 -8.62
CA GLU A 56 -3.34 -0.09 -9.35
C GLU A 56 -3.12 -1.60 -9.30
N LEU A 57 -1.87 -2.03 -9.45
CA LEU A 57 -1.54 -3.45 -9.38
C LEU A 57 -1.86 -4.03 -8.01
N LEU A 58 -1.49 -3.32 -6.96
CA LEU A 58 -1.75 -3.78 -5.60
C LEU A 58 -3.24 -3.94 -5.35
N VAL A 59 -4.01 -2.95 -5.72
CA VAL A 59 -5.46 -3.00 -5.52
C VAL A 59 -6.10 -4.08 -6.38
N HIS A 60 -5.62 -4.23 -7.61
CA HIS A 60 -6.16 -5.22 -8.52
C HIS A 60 -5.89 -6.65 -8.06
N PHE A 61 -4.65 -6.92 -7.63
CA PHE A 61 -4.25 -8.28 -7.27
C PHE A 61 -4.68 -8.70 -5.87
N TYR A 62 -4.69 -7.77 -4.93
CA TYR A 62 -4.96 -8.09 -3.53
C TYR A 62 -6.25 -7.52 -2.98
N GLY A 63 -6.83 -6.56 -3.67
CA GLY A 63 -7.98 -5.83 -3.14
C GLY A 63 -7.54 -4.65 -2.27
N PRO A 64 -8.43 -3.68 -2.06
CA PRO A 64 -8.04 -2.44 -1.39
C PRO A 64 -7.47 -2.63 0.01
N GLU A 65 -8.12 -3.43 0.84
CA GLU A 65 -7.69 -3.61 2.22
C GLU A 65 -6.40 -4.38 2.32
N ARG A 66 -6.32 -5.49 1.59
CA ARG A 66 -5.11 -6.31 1.60
C ARG A 66 -3.94 -5.60 0.93
N ALA A 67 -4.23 -4.76 -0.05
CA ALA A 67 -3.20 -3.98 -0.71
C ALA A 67 -2.48 -3.10 0.31
N LEU A 68 -3.20 -2.51 1.24
CA LEU A 68 -2.60 -1.71 2.30
C LEU A 68 -1.70 -2.56 3.20
N ASP A 69 -2.17 -3.74 3.57
CA ASP A 69 -1.37 -4.65 4.39
C ASP A 69 -0.10 -5.09 3.68
N VAL A 70 -0.23 -5.46 2.42
CA VAL A 70 0.90 -5.91 1.62
C VAL A 70 1.90 -4.78 1.44
N ALA A 71 1.41 -3.59 1.13
CA ALA A 71 2.29 -2.43 0.95
C ALA A 71 3.04 -2.12 2.24
N GLN A 72 2.35 -2.16 3.37
CA GLN A 72 2.97 -1.88 4.65
C GLN A 72 4.07 -2.89 4.98
N LYS A 73 3.79 -4.17 4.77
CA LYS A 73 4.78 -5.22 4.97
C LYS A 73 5.97 -5.05 4.04
N THR A 74 5.68 -4.80 2.78
CA THR A 74 6.72 -4.67 1.76
C THR A 74 7.63 -3.48 2.05
N LEU A 75 7.04 -2.37 2.49
CA LEU A 75 7.83 -1.20 2.88
C LEU A 75 8.78 -1.52 4.02
N LYS A 76 8.31 -2.27 5.01
CA LYS A 76 9.17 -2.69 6.10
C LYS A 76 10.31 -3.58 5.63
N ARG A 77 10.01 -4.49 4.73
CA ARG A 77 11.04 -5.38 4.18
C ARG A 77 12.04 -4.65 3.32
N ALA A 78 11.59 -3.60 2.63
CA ALA A 78 12.46 -2.78 1.82
C ALA A 78 13.24 -1.77 2.64
N ASP A 79 13.12 -1.84 3.95
CA ASP A 79 13.80 -0.95 4.89
C ASP A 79 13.34 0.50 4.78
N VAL A 80 12.08 0.68 4.40
CA VAL A 80 11.46 2.00 4.32
C VAL A 80 10.46 2.12 5.45
N ARG A 81 10.97 2.06 6.66
CA ARG A 81 10.13 2.03 7.85
C ARG A 81 9.37 3.31 8.10
N ASP A 82 9.96 4.43 7.71
CA ASP A 82 9.33 5.73 7.90
C ASP A 82 8.01 5.80 7.13
N VAL A 83 8.06 5.41 5.87
CA VAL A 83 6.87 5.44 5.03
C VAL A 83 5.87 4.38 5.49
N ALA A 84 6.37 3.23 5.91
CA ALA A 84 5.50 2.18 6.45
C ALA A 84 4.73 2.68 7.67
N ALA A 85 5.42 3.38 8.55
CA ALA A 85 4.80 3.93 9.76
C ALA A 85 3.79 5.02 9.41
N GLN A 86 4.11 5.87 8.47
CA GLN A 86 3.18 6.90 8.02
C GLN A 86 1.93 6.30 7.41
N LEU A 87 2.10 5.26 6.62
CA LEU A 87 0.96 4.59 6.01
C LEU A 87 0.07 3.97 7.09
N LYS A 88 0.68 3.36 8.08
CA LYS A 88 -0.06 2.77 9.19
C LYS A 88 -0.85 3.84 9.94
N GLU A 89 -0.23 4.97 10.21
CA GLU A 89 -0.90 6.05 10.92
C GLU A 89 -2.07 6.62 10.13
N ARG A 90 -1.87 6.84 8.85
CA ARG A 90 -2.93 7.35 7.99
C ARG A 90 -4.09 6.37 7.91
N ARG A 91 -3.76 5.10 7.86
CA ARG A 91 -4.76 4.05 7.86
C ARG A 91 -5.59 4.08 9.13
N LEU A 92 -4.92 4.19 10.27
CA LEU A 92 -5.58 4.26 11.56
C LEU A 92 -6.43 5.52 11.68
N GLN A 93 -5.94 6.64 11.20
CA GLN A 93 -6.68 7.88 11.22
C GLN A 93 -7.95 7.78 10.40
N SER A 94 -7.86 7.15 9.25
CA SER A 94 -9.02 6.95 8.39
C SER A 94 -10.06 6.09 9.08
N GLU A 95 -9.61 5.01 9.71
CA GLU A 95 -10.50 4.14 10.46
C GLU A 95 -11.04 4.81 11.72
N CYS A 96 -10.19 5.56 12.39
CA CYS A 96 -10.58 6.28 13.59
C CYS A 96 -11.62 7.35 13.31
N GLN A 97 -11.53 7.99 12.17
CA GLN A 97 -12.53 9.00 11.82
C GLN A 97 -13.92 8.39 11.75
N VAL A 98 -13.99 7.19 11.23
CA VAL A 98 -15.27 6.49 11.20
C VAL A 98 -15.66 6.09 12.61
N GLY A 99 -14.71 5.59 13.38
CA GLY A 99 -14.98 5.17 14.73
C GLY A 99 -15.30 6.30 15.68
N LEU A 100 -14.62 7.40 15.53
CA LEU A 100 -14.82 8.55 16.41
C LEU A 100 -16.21 9.12 16.32
N ARG A 101 -16.82 9.02 15.19
CA ARG A 101 -18.19 9.51 15.07
C ARG A 101 -19.14 8.72 15.93
N LEU A 102 -18.79 7.50 16.17
CA LEU A 102 -19.59 6.69 17.04
C LEU A 102 -19.19 6.89 18.46
N GLY A 103 -17.97 7.17 18.62
CA GLY A 103 -17.41 7.17 19.88
C GLY A 103 -17.77 8.26 20.69
N PRO A 104 -17.38 8.90 21.06
CA PRO A 104 -17.60 9.59 21.87
C PRO A 104 -17.62 10.36 22.31
N PRO A 105 -17.85 10.74 22.74
CA PRO A 105 -17.98 11.58 23.38
C PRO A 105 -17.43 12.23 24.10
#